data_a583c44e9847cb3f41200d51f0a064ec
#
_entry.id   a583c44e9847cb3f41200d51f0a064ec
#
_cell.length_a   1.000
_cell.length_b   1.000
_cell.length_c   1.000
_cell.angle_alpha   90.00
_cell.angle_beta   90.00
_cell.angle_gamma   90.00
#
_symmetry.space_group_name_H-M   'P 1'
#
loop_
_entity.id
_entity.type
_entity.pdbx_description
1 polymer ?
#
loop_
_entity_poly.entity_id
_entity_poly.type
_entity_poly.pdbx_seq_one_letter_code
_entity_poly.pdbx_strand_id
1 'polypeptide(L)'
;MHIVLDETAMAAAGQGNVLASRLIHRAHAEPDWYLYAPACALVEADRDRPGTAEHLAALPGVTVVDLDLPAALAVARQETWAAAHAAHTAQPTPERPDGAIVATTVPERWKGQPVRVLDLTP
;
A
#
# COMPACT_ATOMS: atom_id res chain seq x y z
N MET A 1 -13.06 4.74 -3.53
CA MET A 1 -11.71 5.23 -3.14
C MET A 1 -10.74 4.07 -3.09
N HIS A 2 -9.73 4.12 -3.92
CA HIS A 2 -8.70 3.07 -4.01
C HIS A 2 -7.41 3.59 -3.39
N ILE A 3 -6.90 2.89 -2.38
CA ILE A 3 -5.71 3.31 -1.62
C ILE A 3 -4.73 2.14 -1.53
N VAL A 4 -3.49 2.38 -1.91
CA VAL A 4 -2.39 1.42 -1.78
C VAL A 4 -1.60 1.77 -0.53
N LEU A 5 -1.39 0.79 0.33
CA LEU A 5 -0.52 0.95 1.51
C LEU A 5 0.92 0.62 1.10
N ASP A 6 1.84 1.56 1.24
CA ASP A 6 3.24 1.21 1.13
C ASP A 6 3.73 0.56 2.44
N GLU A 7 4.97 0.10 2.49
CA GLU A 7 5.46 -0.59 3.70
C GLU A 7 5.51 0.34 4.92
N THR A 8 5.69 1.66 4.72
CA THR A 8 5.70 2.61 5.84
C THR A 8 4.30 2.78 6.44
N ALA A 9 3.27 2.79 5.58
CA ALA A 9 1.88 2.84 6.02
C ALA A 9 1.50 1.57 6.79
N MET A 10 1.97 0.42 6.32
CA MET A 10 1.76 -0.87 6.99
C MET A 10 2.39 -0.88 8.37
N ALA A 11 3.63 -0.40 8.49
CA ALA A 11 4.32 -0.28 9.77
C ALA A 11 3.58 0.66 10.71
N ALA A 12 3.11 1.79 10.21
CA ALA A 12 2.35 2.77 10.99
C ALA A 12 1.05 2.17 11.53
N ALA A 13 0.35 1.40 10.71
CA ALA A 13 -0.87 0.69 11.14
C ALA A 13 -0.58 -0.25 12.30
N GLY A 14 0.52 -1.00 12.22
CA GLY A 14 0.93 -1.91 13.29
C GLY A 14 1.35 -1.20 14.57
N GLN A 15 1.70 0.09 14.49
CA GLN A 15 2.11 0.90 15.63
C GLN A 15 0.96 1.77 16.19
N GLY A 16 -0.26 1.58 15.69
CA GLY A 16 -1.42 2.31 16.18
C GLY A 16 -1.59 3.73 15.62
N ASN A 17 -1.03 4.01 14.45
CA ASN A 17 -1.24 5.29 13.77
C ASN A 17 -2.74 5.50 13.53
N VAL A 18 -3.27 6.66 13.98
CA VAL A 18 -4.69 6.95 13.94
C VAL A 18 -5.22 7.03 12.51
N LEU A 19 -4.48 7.68 11.61
CA LEU A 19 -4.91 7.83 10.22
C LEU A 19 -4.95 6.49 9.50
N ALA A 20 -3.91 5.65 9.69
CA ALA A 20 -3.87 4.31 9.13
C ALA A 20 -5.01 3.45 9.66
N SER A 21 -5.29 3.53 10.96
CA SER A 21 -6.40 2.79 11.58
C SER A 21 -7.76 3.22 11.02
N ARG A 22 -7.94 4.51 10.75
CA ARG A 22 -9.17 5.01 10.12
C ARG A 22 -9.35 4.48 8.71
N LEU A 23 -8.29 4.39 7.92
CA LEU A 23 -8.36 3.82 6.57
C LEU A 23 -8.81 2.36 6.62
N ILE A 24 -8.22 1.58 7.52
CA ILE A 24 -8.57 0.17 7.70
C ILE A 24 -10.04 0.04 8.10
N HIS A 25 -10.50 0.87 9.05
CA HIS A 25 -11.90 0.86 9.48
C HIS A 25 -12.85 1.21 8.32
N ARG A 26 -12.53 2.22 7.53
CA ARG A 26 -13.35 2.62 6.38
C ARG A 26 -13.42 1.50 5.32
N ALA A 27 -12.31 0.85 5.03
CA ALA A 27 -12.29 -0.23 4.07
C ALA A 27 -13.14 -1.42 4.51
N HIS A 28 -13.25 -1.64 5.82
CA HIS A 28 -14.11 -2.67 6.38
C HIS A 28 -15.59 -2.25 6.35
N ALA A 29 -15.88 -0.99 6.70
CA ALA A 29 -17.26 -0.53 6.95
C ALA A 29 -17.95 0.07 5.71
N GLU A 30 -17.19 0.64 4.78
CA GLU A 30 -17.74 1.40 3.65
C GLU A 30 -17.45 0.67 2.33
N PRO A 31 -18.49 0.37 1.50
CA PRO A 31 -18.31 -0.44 0.29
C PRO A 31 -17.49 0.22 -0.81
N ASP A 32 -17.32 1.55 -0.77
CA ASP A 32 -16.58 2.29 -1.79
C ASP A 32 -15.12 2.54 -1.42
N TRP A 33 -14.64 1.94 -0.32
CA TRP A 33 -13.27 2.08 0.15
C TRP A 33 -12.53 0.76 0.01
N TYR A 34 -11.43 0.79 -0.73
CA TYR A 34 -10.60 -0.39 -1.00
C TYR A 34 -9.17 -0.11 -0.60
N LEU A 35 -8.60 -0.98 0.23
CA LEU A 35 -7.17 -0.95 0.59
C LEU A 35 -6.44 -2.09 -0.09
N TYR A 36 -5.30 -1.78 -0.66
CA TYR A 36 -4.44 -2.75 -1.34
C TYR A 36 -3.11 -2.87 -0.61
N ALA A 37 -2.70 -4.10 -0.37
CA ALA A 37 -1.43 -4.43 0.27
C ALA A 37 -0.54 -5.15 -0.74
N PRO A 38 0.39 -4.45 -1.42
CA PRO A 38 1.30 -5.09 -2.36
C PRO A 38 2.22 -6.08 -1.66
N ALA A 39 2.40 -7.25 -2.27
CA ALA A 39 3.17 -8.34 -1.66
C ALA A 39 4.57 -7.93 -1.24
N CYS A 40 5.29 -7.18 -2.09
CA CYS A 40 6.65 -6.75 -1.74
C CYS A 40 6.69 -5.77 -0.57
N ALA A 41 5.66 -4.92 -0.43
CA ALA A 41 5.55 -4.02 0.71
C ALA A 41 5.25 -4.82 1.99
N LEU A 42 4.42 -5.86 1.90
CA LEU A 42 4.17 -6.77 3.02
C LEU A 42 5.46 -7.46 3.49
N VAL A 43 6.28 -7.93 2.56
CA VAL A 43 7.58 -8.55 2.89
C VAL A 43 8.45 -7.58 3.67
N GLU A 44 8.58 -6.34 3.20
CA GLU A 44 9.43 -5.35 3.86
C GLU A 44 8.90 -4.99 5.24
N ALA A 45 7.61 -4.77 5.37
CA ALA A 45 6.99 -4.46 6.66
C ALA A 45 7.14 -5.62 7.64
N ASP A 46 7.00 -6.87 7.18
CA ASP A 46 7.13 -8.04 8.01
C ASP A 46 8.58 -8.27 8.47
N ARG A 47 9.55 -7.99 7.60
CA ARG A 47 10.98 -8.08 7.96
C ARG A 47 11.34 -7.09 9.06
N ASP A 48 10.73 -5.90 9.02
CA ASP A 48 10.93 -4.89 10.06
C ASP A 48 10.26 -5.30 11.38
N ARG A 49 9.02 -5.83 11.28
CA ARG A 49 8.25 -6.28 12.44
C ARG A 49 7.53 -7.59 12.11
N PRO A 50 8.10 -8.74 12.51
CA PRO A 50 7.49 -10.04 12.24
C PRO A 50 6.04 -10.14 12.69
N GLY A 51 5.20 -10.72 11.84
CA GLY A 51 3.76 -10.86 12.07
C GLY A 51 2.92 -9.78 11.39
N THR A 52 3.52 -8.70 10.90
CA THR A 52 2.79 -7.60 10.25
C THR A 52 2.03 -8.07 9.01
N ALA A 53 2.67 -8.88 8.15
CA ALA A 53 2.03 -9.37 6.93
C ALA A 53 0.79 -10.22 7.21
N GLU A 54 0.89 -11.15 8.14
CA GLU A 54 -0.24 -12.00 8.52
C GLU A 54 -1.39 -11.17 9.10
N HIS A 55 -1.06 -10.21 9.95
CA HIS A 55 -2.05 -9.35 10.57
C HIS A 55 -2.82 -8.54 9.51
N LEU A 56 -2.10 -7.86 8.61
CA LEU A 56 -2.73 -7.04 7.59
C LEU A 56 -3.52 -7.87 6.58
N ALA A 57 -2.99 -9.01 6.15
CA ALA A 57 -3.66 -9.88 5.20
C ALA A 57 -4.97 -10.47 5.74
N ALA A 58 -5.09 -10.58 7.05
CA ALA A 58 -6.29 -11.09 7.71
C ALA A 58 -7.37 -10.03 7.94
N LEU A 59 -7.04 -8.74 7.76
CA LEU A 59 -8.01 -7.67 8.02
C LEU A 59 -9.09 -7.61 6.93
N PRO A 60 -10.37 -7.46 7.33
CA PRO A 60 -11.45 -7.25 6.36
C PRO A 60 -11.21 -5.95 5.58
N GLY A 61 -11.48 -6.00 4.28
CA GLY A 61 -11.33 -4.84 3.41
C GLY A 61 -9.91 -4.61 2.88
N VAL A 62 -8.93 -5.37 3.34
CA VAL A 62 -7.56 -5.34 2.80
C VAL A 62 -7.40 -6.42 1.74
N THR A 63 -7.01 -6.02 0.54
CA THR A 63 -6.74 -6.93 -0.57
C THR A 63 -5.25 -7.04 -0.80
N VAL A 64 -4.70 -8.24 -0.67
CA VAL A 64 -3.29 -8.49 -0.98
C VAL A 64 -3.13 -8.50 -2.50
N VAL A 65 -2.15 -7.77 -3.01
CA VAL A 65 -1.83 -7.72 -4.44
C VAL A 65 -0.58 -8.54 -4.70
N ASP A 66 -0.74 -9.62 -5.46
CA ASP A 66 0.35 -10.53 -5.77
C ASP A 66 1.42 -9.86 -6.65
N LEU A 67 2.63 -10.35 -6.56
CA LEU A 67 3.70 -9.98 -7.49
C LEU A 67 3.57 -10.86 -8.74
N ASP A 68 2.65 -10.46 -9.63
CA ASP A 68 2.49 -11.15 -10.91
C ASP A 68 3.61 -10.78 -11.89
N LEU A 69 3.60 -11.31 -13.11
CA LEU A 69 4.67 -11.05 -14.05
C LEU A 69 4.80 -9.57 -14.43
N PRO A 70 3.73 -8.84 -14.77
CA PRO A 70 3.87 -7.40 -15.04
C PRO A 70 4.45 -6.63 -13.85
N ALA A 71 4.02 -6.93 -12.63
CA ALA A 71 4.55 -6.31 -11.42
C ALA A 71 6.02 -6.67 -11.19
N ALA A 72 6.39 -7.93 -11.40
CA ALA A 72 7.77 -8.39 -11.26
C ALA A 72 8.71 -7.66 -12.23
N LEU A 73 8.27 -7.46 -13.47
CA LEU A 73 9.05 -6.72 -14.46
C LEU A 73 9.23 -5.25 -14.08
N ALA A 74 8.18 -4.62 -13.55
CA ALA A 74 8.25 -3.25 -13.06
C ALA A 74 9.21 -3.13 -11.86
N VAL A 75 9.10 -4.05 -10.90
CA VAL A 75 9.94 -4.07 -9.69
C VAL A 75 11.40 -4.32 -10.04
N ALA A 76 11.67 -5.19 -11.02
CA ALA A 76 13.03 -5.53 -11.41
C ALA A 76 13.85 -4.34 -11.94
N ARG A 77 13.15 -3.27 -12.37
CA ARG A 77 13.79 -2.06 -12.92
C ARG A 77 14.00 -0.96 -11.88
N GLN A 78 13.65 -1.21 -10.63
CA GLN A 78 13.72 -0.24 -9.55
C GLN A 78 14.66 -0.73 -8.44
N GLU A 79 15.15 0.20 -7.63
CA GLU A 79 16.10 -0.14 -6.56
C GLU A 79 15.41 -0.77 -5.34
N THR A 80 14.17 -0.39 -5.06
CA THR A 80 13.46 -0.86 -3.87
C THR A 80 12.19 -1.60 -4.27
N TRP A 81 12.11 -2.86 -3.86
CA TRP A 81 10.99 -3.73 -4.23
C TRP A 81 9.66 -3.25 -3.67
N ALA A 82 9.66 -2.86 -2.39
CA ALA A 82 8.44 -2.44 -1.72
C ALA A 82 7.82 -1.20 -2.38
N ALA A 83 8.60 -0.14 -2.56
CA ALA A 83 8.13 1.08 -3.18
C ALA A 83 7.75 0.86 -4.65
N ALA A 84 8.54 0.07 -5.37
CA ALA A 84 8.26 -0.24 -6.79
C ALA A 84 6.94 -1.00 -6.96
N HIS A 85 6.66 -1.97 -6.09
CA HIS A 85 5.40 -2.71 -6.16
C HIS A 85 4.22 -1.82 -5.79
N ALA A 86 4.36 -0.96 -4.79
CA ALA A 86 3.33 0.01 -4.44
C ALA A 86 3.06 0.98 -5.61
N ALA A 87 4.10 1.49 -6.24
CA ALA A 87 3.97 2.39 -7.40
C ALA A 87 3.26 1.69 -8.57
N HIS A 88 3.64 0.47 -8.87
CA HIS A 88 3.01 -0.32 -9.94
C HIS A 88 1.52 -0.56 -9.64
N THR A 89 1.21 -0.93 -8.40
CA THR A 89 -0.18 -1.17 -7.97
C THR A 89 -1.04 0.09 -8.09
N ALA A 90 -0.46 1.25 -7.86
CA ALA A 90 -1.18 2.53 -7.88
C ALA A 90 -1.44 3.07 -9.30
N GLN A 91 -0.84 2.49 -10.33
CA GLN A 91 -1.01 2.97 -11.70
C GLN A 91 -2.44 2.78 -12.21
N PRO A 92 -2.89 3.62 -13.15
CA PRO A 92 -4.21 3.45 -13.78
C PRO A 92 -4.34 2.08 -14.44
N THR A 93 -5.51 1.48 -14.29
CA THR A 93 -5.90 0.23 -14.95
C THR A 93 -7.29 0.39 -15.55
N PRO A 94 -7.74 -0.53 -16.42
CA PRO A 94 -9.12 -0.48 -16.90
C PRO A 94 -10.17 -0.49 -15.79
N GLU A 95 -9.89 -1.18 -14.69
CA GLU A 95 -10.78 -1.25 -13.52
C GLU A 95 -10.65 0.00 -12.64
N ARG A 96 -9.52 0.70 -12.69
CA ARG A 96 -9.23 1.90 -11.90
C ARG A 96 -8.60 2.96 -12.81
N PRO A 97 -9.39 3.61 -13.68
CA PRO A 97 -8.84 4.54 -14.67
C PRO A 97 -8.01 5.69 -14.09
N ASP A 98 -8.34 6.12 -12.86
CA ASP A 98 -7.59 7.18 -12.17
C ASP A 98 -6.47 6.64 -11.28
N GLY A 99 -6.23 5.34 -11.30
CA GLY A 99 -5.25 4.69 -10.45
C GLY A 99 -5.68 4.66 -8.99
N ALA A 100 -4.71 4.60 -8.09
CA ALA A 100 -4.94 4.59 -6.66
C ALA A 100 -4.06 5.64 -5.97
N ILE A 101 -4.45 6.03 -4.76
CA ILE A 101 -3.68 6.92 -3.91
C ILE A 101 -2.72 6.08 -3.08
N VAL A 102 -1.47 6.49 -2.96
CA VAL A 102 -0.49 5.80 -2.10
C VAL A 102 -0.53 6.43 -0.72
N ALA A 103 -0.87 5.65 0.29
CA ALA A 103 -0.78 6.05 1.69
C ALA A 103 0.63 5.75 2.19
N THR A 104 1.27 6.72 2.82
CA THR A 104 2.67 6.64 3.23
C THR A 104 2.95 7.54 4.44
N THR A 105 3.94 7.20 5.23
CA THR A 105 4.48 8.11 6.25
C THR A 105 5.74 8.84 5.77
N VAL A 106 6.18 8.58 4.54
CA VAL A 106 7.37 9.21 3.93
C VAL A 106 6.98 9.82 2.59
N PRO A 107 6.17 10.90 2.59
CA PRO A 107 5.67 11.47 1.33
C PRO A 107 6.77 11.98 0.40
N GLU A 108 7.93 12.35 0.94
CA GLU A 108 9.04 12.90 0.15
C GLU A 108 9.55 11.92 -0.90
N ARG A 109 9.53 10.62 -0.61
CA ARG A 109 10.04 9.63 -1.56
C ARG A 109 9.15 9.47 -2.81
N TRP A 110 7.93 9.96 -2.73
CA TRP A 110 6.97 9.91 -3.84
C TRP A 110 6.98 11.17 -4.71
N LYS A 111 7.75 12.19 -4.34
CA LYS A 111 7.89 13.41 -5.13
C LYS A 111 8.47 13.09 -6.51
N GLY A 112 7.88 13.69 -7.54
CA GLY A 112 8.29 13.47 -8.93
C GLY A 112 7.72 12.20 -9.56
N GLN A 113 7.03 11.36 -8.81
CA GLN A 113 6.35 10.18 -9.35
C GLN A 113 4.90 10.51 -9.71
N PRO A 114 4.33 9.86 -10.74
CA PRO A 114 2.97 10.16 -11.20
C PRO A 114 1.92 9.46 -10.33
N VAL A 115 1.98 9.65 -9.02
CA VAL A 115 1.04 9.08 -8.05
C VAL A 115 0.52 10.17 -7.12
N ARG A 116 -0.73 10.03 -6.70
CA ARG A 116 -1.29 10.86 -5.63
C ARG A 116 -0.90 10.24 -4.30
N VAL A 117 -0.65 11.07 -3.30
CA VAL A 117 -0.15 10.64 -2.00
C VAL A 117 -1.10 11.08 -0.90
N LEU A 118 -1.36 10.16 0.04
CA LEU A 118 -2.03 10.44 1.30
C LEU A 118 -0.99 10.33 2.41
N ASP A 119 -0.69 11.47 3.04
CA ASP A 119 0.32 11.56 4.08
C ASP A 119 -0.27 11.10 5.42
N LEU A 120 0.31 10.05 5.99
CA LEU A 120 -0.10 9.49 7.29
C LEU A 120 0.79 9.97 8.44
N THR A 121 1.69 10.93 8.23
CA THR A 121 2.51 11.44 9.33
C THR A 121 1.62 12.11 10.37
N PRO A 122 1.89 11.84 11.66
CA PRO A 122 1.09 12.42 12.76
C PRO A 122 1.19 13.93 12.83
#